data_67043ff0eca3db8dd1991abf2ef6ae53
#
_entry.id   67043ff0eca3db8dd1991abf2ef6ae53
#
_cell.length_a   1.000
_cell.length_b   1.000
_cell.length_c   1.000
_cell.angle_alpha   90.00
_cell.angle_beta   90.00
_cell.angle_gamma   90.00
#
_symmetry.space_group_name_H-M   'P 1'
#
loop_
_entity.id
_entity.type
_entity.pdbx_description
1 polymer ?
#
loop_
_entity_poly.entity_id
_entity_poly.type
_entity_poly.pdbx_seq_one_letter_code
_entity_poly.pdbx_strand_id
1 'polypeptide(L)'
;MTETPKISLQNLHKRFGPVDVLKGLSLDIAKGESVVVIGGSGTGKSVMLKCLLGLMEPDEGKIFVDGEETTHLRGAARTDLLAHFGMLFQGGALFDSLSVWQNVAFQGLQRHTLTRAQARDLAVRKLADVGLKPEVADMMPVELSGGMEKRVALARAIATDPDIILFDEPTTGLDPIMGDIIDRLIVKCTKELGATTLSITHDMASARTIADRIAMLYDGKLIWQGEAASIDECDNPYVDQFVNGRAEGPIQMPVQAG
;
A
#
# COMPACT_ATOMS: atom_id res chain seq x y z
N MET A 1 -2.60 12.13 26.93
CA MET A 1 -3.52 11.09 26.42
C MET A 1 -2.97 10.69 25.07
N THR A 2 -2.53 9.44 24.88
CA THR A 2 -2.07 8.96 23.57
C THR A 2 -3.27 8.93 22.64
N GLU A 3 -3.16 9.60 21.50
CA GLU A 3 -4.20 9.65 20.47
C GLU A 3 -4.44 8.24 19.92
N THR A 4 -5.71 7.86 19.69
CA THR A 4 -6.05 6.52 19.18
C THR A 4 -5.46 6.38 17.76
N PRO A 5 -4.69 5.31 17.48
CA PRO A 5 -4.13 5.09 16.16
C PRO A 5 -5.24 4.96 15.09
N LYS A 6 -4.98 5.44 13.88
CA LYS A 6 -5.87 5.23 12.73
C LYS A 6 -5.96 3.76 12.37
N ILE A 7 -4.80 3.06 12.40
CA ILE A 7 -4.69 1.61 12.19
C ILE A 7 -3.87 1.03 13.33
N SER A 8 -4.33 -0.06 13.94
CA SER A 8 -3.56 -0.83 14.92
C SER A 8 -3.62 -2.31 14.60
N LEU A 9 -2.46 -2.88 14.34
CA LEU A 9 -2.26 -4.33 14.19
C LEU A 9 -1.65 -4.83 15.50
N GLN A 10 -2.28 -5.81 16.15
CA GLN A 10 -1.87 -6.28 17.48
C GLN A 10 -1.61 -7.77 17.46
N ASN A 11 -0.33 -8.13 17.63
CA ASN A 11 0.13 -9.50 17.77
C ASN A 11 -0.38 -10.44 16.66
N LEU A 12 -0.31 -10.02 15.40
CA LEU A 12 -0.84 -10.79 14.28
C LEU A 12 0.01 -12.03 14.00
N HIS A 13 -0.62 -13.19 13.97
CA HIS A 13 -0.04 -14.45 13.51
C HIS A 13 -0.76 -14.95 12.27
N LYS A 14 0.01 -15.50 11.33
CA LYS A 14 -0.54 -16.17 10.15
C LYS A 14 0.36 -17.29 9.70
N ARG A 15 -0.24 -18.47 9.52
CA ARG A 15 0.42 -19.70 9.08
C ARG A 15 -0.19 -20.22 7.79
N PHE A 16 0.64 -20.84 6.97
CA PHE A 16 0.23 -21.63 5.80
C PHE A 16 0.85 -23.02 5.88
N GLY A 17 0.04 -24.00 6.24
CA GLY A 17 0.55 -25.34 6.53
C GLY A 17 1.61 -25.31 7.65
N PRO A 18 2.84 -25.80 7.41
CA PRO A 18 3.92 -25.76 8.41
C PRO A 18 4.65 -24.42 8.52
N VAL A 19 4.36 -23.45 7.66
CA VAL A 19 5.12 -22.19 7.56
C VAL A 19 4.42 -21.06 8.30
N ASP A 20 5.03 -20.56 9.35
CA ASP A 20 4.61 -19.34 10.05
C ASP A 20 5.11 -18.10 9.27
N VAL A 21 4.17 -17.31 8.71
CA VAL A 21 4.49 -16.14 7.88
C VAL A 21 4.42 -14.84 8.67
N LEU A 22 3.45 -14.69 9.57
CA LEU A 22 3.44 -13.61 10.56
C LEU A 22 3.58 -14.24 11.95
N LYS A 23 4.47 -13.68 12.78
CA LYS A 23 4.90 -14.27 14.07
C LYS A 23 4.77 -13.23 15.20
N GLY A 24 3.55 -12.71 15.42
CA GLY A 24 3.27 -11.71 16.44
C GLY A 24 3.55 -10.28 15.99
N LEU A 25 3.21 -9.94 14.72
CA LEU A 25 3.41 -8.61 14.16
C LEU A 25 2.49 -7.61 14.87
N SER A 26 3.07 -6.50 15.37
CA SER A 26 2.33 -5.38 15.93
C SER A 26 2.81 -4.08 15.30
N LEU A 27 1.85 -3.23 14.85
CA LEU A 27 2.13 -1.95 14.20
C LEU A 27 0.97 -1.00 14.43
N ASP A 28 1.25 0.17 14.98
CA ASP A 28 0.30 1.27 15.09
C ASP A 28 0.66 2.34 14.07
N ILE A 29 -0.36 2.93 13.42
CA ILE A 29 -0.21 4.03 12.46
C ILE A 29 -1.11 5.17 12.92
N ALA A 30 -0.53 6.33 13.16
CA ALA A 30 -1.27 7.52 13.56
C ALA A 30 -2.10 8.09 12.41
N LYS A 31 -3.11 8.88 12.72
CA LYS A 31 -3.91 9.57 11.70
C LYS A 31 -3.04 10.54 10.88
N GLY A 32 -3.12 10.43 9.56
CA GLY A 32 -2.36 11.27 8.63
C GLY A 32 -0.88 10.87 8.49
N GLU A 33 -0.43 9.82 9.20
CA GLU A 33 0.94 9.32 9.12
C GLU A 33 1.12 8.47 7.86
N SER A 34 2.30 8.59 7.23
CA SER A 34 2.75 7.73 6.14
C SER A 34 3.77 6.72 6.65
N VAL A 35 3.36 5.46 6.78
CA VAL A 35 4.24 4.37 7.21
C VAL A 35 4.61 3.48 6.02
N VAL A 36 5.92 3.20 5.89
CA VAL A 36 6.42 2.26 4.89
C VAL A 36 6.99 1.02 5.58
N VAL A 37 6.51 -0.15 5.20
CA VAL A 37 7.07 -1.43 5.67
C VAL A 37 8.00 -1.99 4.60
N ILE A 38 9.28 -2.03 4.93
CA ILE A 38 10.34 -2.60 4.09
C ILE A 38 10.65 -4.05 4.48
N GLY A 39 11.30 -4.77 3.58
CA GLY A 39 11.76 -6.14 3.82
C GLY A 39 11.89 -6.94 2.53
N GLY A 40 12.61 -8.04 2.59
CA GLY A 40 12.82 -8.93 1.45
C GLY A 40 11.54 -9.57 0.91
N SER A 41 11.65 -10.24 -0.24
CA SER A 41 10.54 -11.04 -0.77
C SER A 41 10.19 -12.18 0.19
N GLY A 42 8.89 -12.47 0.34
CA GLY A 42 8.41 -13.56 1.19
C GLY A 42 8.41 -13.30 2.70
N THR A 43 8.78 -12.12 3.18
CA THR A 43 8.81 -11.79 4.63
C THR A 43 7.43 -11.63 5.28
N GLY A 44 6.34 -11.60 4.49
CA GLY A 44 4.97 -11.49 5.01
C GLY A 44 4.29 -10.14 4.75
N LYS A 45 4.93 -9.16 4.07
CA LYS A 45 4.38 -7.83 3.82
C LYS A 45 2.99 -7.85 3.16
N SER A 46 2.83 -8.56 2.04
CA SER A 46 1.54 -8.67 1.35
C SER A 46 0.50 -9.48 2.16
N VAL A 47 0.95 -10.41 3.03
CA VAL A 47 0.06 -11.13 3.95
C VAL A 47 -0.50 -10.17 4.99
N MET A 48 0.33 -9.31 5.57
CA MET A 48 -0.08 -8.25 6.49
C MET A 48 -1.14 -7.34 5.85
N LEU A 49 -0.92 -6.84 4.62
CA LEU A 49 -1.92 -6.03 3.90
C LEU A 49 -3.23 -6.78 3.65
N LYS A 50 -3.15 -8.06 3.25
CA LYS A 50 -4.35 -8.90 3.04
C LYS A 50 -5.13 -9.12 4.33
N CYS A 51 -4.45 -9.25 5.47
CA CYS A 51 -5.10 -9.32 6.77
C CYS A 51 -5.80 -8.00 7.12
N LEU A 52 -5.15 -6.86 6.95
CA LEU A 52 -5.74 -5.54 7.18
C LEU A 52 -7.01 -5.32 6.33
N LEU A 53 -6.95 -5.67 5.04
CA LEU A 53 -8.11 -5.59 4.14
C LEU A 53 -9.20 -6.63 4.44
N GLY A 54 -8.93 -7.64 5.30
CA GLY A 54 -9.83 -8.75 5.55
C GLY A 54 -10.03 -9.68 4.35
N LEU A 55 -9.09 -9.63 3.38
CA LEU A 55 -8.97 -10.62 2.31
C LEU A 55 -8.42 -11.96 2.83
N MET A 56 -7.81 -11.90 4.02
CA MET A 56 -7.26 -13.04 4.74
C MET A 56 -7.49 -12.82 6.24
N GLU A 57 -7.96 -13.83 6.94
CA GLU A 57 -8.14 -13.78 8.38
C GLU A 57 -6.82 -14.18 9.06
N PRO A 58 -6.29 -13.40 10.03
CA PRO A 58 -5.17 -13.82 10.84
C PRO A 58 -5.57 -15.02 11.69
N ASP A 59 -4.61 -15.87 12.06
CA ASP A 59 -4.88 -17.04 12.93
C ASP A 59 -4.97 -16.60 14.39
N GLU A 60 -4.20 -15.55 14.77
CA GLU A 60 -4.26 -14.92 16.10
C GLU A 60 -3.98 -13.42 15.97
N GLY A 61 -4.36 -12.67 16.98
CA GLY A 61 -4.17 -11.22 17.05
C GLY A 61 -5.41 -10.44 16.63
N LYS A 62 -5.29 -9.11 16.63
CA LYS A 62 -6.42 -8.21 16.39
C LYS A 62 -6.02 -7.06 15.47
N ILE A 63 -7.00 -6.58 14.71
CA ILE A 63 -6.88 -5.44 13.82
C ILE A 63 -7.93 -4.41 14.20
N PHE A 64 -7.48 -3.17 14.40
CA PHE A 64 -8.35 -2.05 14.70
C PHE A 64 -8.19 -0.97 13.63
N VAL A 65 -9.29 -0.33 13.27
CA VAL A 65 -9.34 0.87 12.43
C VAL A 65 -10.20 1.89 13.15
N ASP A 66 -9.69 3.10 13.37
CA ASP A 66 -10.33 4.16 14.16
C ASP A 66 -10.75 3.70 15.57
N GLY A 67 -9.99 2.77 16.18
CA GLY A 67 -10.27 2.19 17.49
C GLY A 67 -11.32 1.09 17.51
N GLU A 68 -11.96 0.79 16.39
CA GLU A 68 -12.94 -0.31 16.27
C GLU A 68 -12.26 -1.60 15.81
N GLU A 69 -12.57 -2.73 16.46
CA GLU A 69 -12.02 -4.03 16.06
C GLU A 69 -12.64 -4.49 14.72
N THR A 70 -11.79 -4.71 13.72
CA THR A 70 -12.20 -5.07 12.37
C THR A 70 -11.79 -6.48 11.96
N THR A 71 -11.13 -7.23 12.83
CA THR A 71 -10.51 -8.55 12.55
C THR A 71 -11.47 -9.52 11.86
N HIS A 72 -12.70 -9.64 12.37
CA HIS A 72 -13.69 -10.61 11.94
C HIS A 72 -14.89 -9.98 11.22
N LEU A 73 -14.80 -8.72 10.79
CA LEU A 73 -15.87 -8.09 10.03
C LEU A 73 -16.13 -8.85 8.71
N ARG A 74 -17.41 -9.04 8.38
CA ARG A 74 -17.85 -9.74 7.16
C ARG A 74 -19.06 -9.04 6.53
N GLY A 75 -19.37 -9.40 5.28
CA GLY A 75 -20.56 -8.90 4.57
C GLY A 75 -20.59 -7.37 4.47
N ALA A 76 -21.75 -6.77 4.74
CA ALA A 76 -21.98 -5.33 4.58
C ALA A 76 -21.00 -4.49 5.42
N ALA A 77 -20.78 -4.84 6.70
CA ALA A 77 -19.87 -4.12 7.58
C ALA A 77 -18.43 -4.09 7.03
N ARG A 78 -17.94 -5.20 6.45
CA ARG A 78 -16.63 -5.21 5.77
C ARG A 78 -16.62 -4.33 4.52
N THR A 79 -17.70 -4.38 3.72
CA THR A 79 -17.83 -3.56 2.51
C THR A 79 -17.85 -2.07 2.86
N ASP A 80 -18.52 -1.70 3.94
CA ASP A 80 -18.59 -0.31 4.39
C ASP A 80 -17.22 0.18 4.91
N LEU A 81 -16.51 -0.65 5.68
CA LEU A 81 -15.15 -0.36 6.09
C LEU A 81 -14.24 -0.14 4.87
N LEU A 82 -14.26 -1.04 3.89
CA LEU A 82 -13.43 -0.97 2.69
C LEU A 82 -13.74 0.24 1.79
N ALA A 83 -14.89 0.91 1.98
CA ALA A 83 -15.19 2.16 1.29
C ALA A 83 -14.25 3.31 1.68
N HIS A 84 -13.69 3.25 2.89
CA HIS A 84 -12.73 4.23 3.41
C HIS A 84 -11.29 3.95 2.96
N PHE A 85 -11.07 2.84 2.24
CA PHE A 85 -9.75 2.45 1.78
C PHE A 85 -9.58 2.72 0.28
N GLY A 86 -8.46 3.35 -0.06
CA GLY A 86 -7.89 3.31 -1.40
C GLY A 86 -6.80 2.23 -1.48
N MET A 87 -6.63 1.60 -2.63
CA MET A 87 -5.56 0.62 -2.83
C MET A 87 -4.93 0.74 -4.21
N LEU A 88 -3.60 0.84 -4.20
CA LEU A 88 -2.77 0.64 -5.38
C LEU A 88 -2.08 -0.72 -5.25
N PHE A 89 -2.47 -1.65 -6.08
CA PHE A 89 -1.89 -3.01 -6.11
C PHE A 89 -0.60 -3.06 -6.92
N GLN A 90 0.23 -4.04 -6.62
CA GLN A 90 1.37 -4.39 -7.47
C GLN A 90 0.91 -4.61 -8.92
N GLY A 91 1.59 -4.02 -9.90
CA GLY A 91 1.21 -4.09 -11.32
C GLY A 91 -0.03 -3.27 -11.69
N GLY A 92 -0.50 -2.32 -10.85
CA GLY A 92 -1.69 -1.50 -11.12
C GLY A 92 -3.01 -2.26 -10.96
N ALA A 93 -3.10 -3.50 -11.38
CA ALA A 93 -4.28 -4.38 -11.35
C ALA A 93 -5.55 -3.70 -11.90
N LEU A 94 -5.42 -3.05 -13.05
CA LEU A 94 -6.56 -2.51 -13.78
C LEU A 94 -7.40 -3.65 -14.38
N PHE A 95 -8.69 -3.43 -14.51
CA PHE A 95 -9.58 -4.34 -15.20
C PHE A 95 -9.42 -4.16 -16.71
N ASP A 96 -8.86 -5.15 -17.41
CA ASP A 96 -8.58 -5.10 -18.85
C ASP A 96 -9.83 -4.89 -19.73
N SER A 97 -10.99 -5.32 -19.23
CA SER A 97 -12.27 -5.20 -19.92
C SER A 97 -12.97 -3.84 -19.73
N LEU A 98 -12.40 -2.96 -18.90
CA LEU A 98 -12.95 -1.65 -18.59
C LEU A 98 -12.04 -0.55 -19.11
N SER A 99 -12.63 0.52 -19.64
CA SER A 99 -11.89 1.73 -19.98
C SER A 99 -11.25 2.38 -18.73
N VAL A 100 -10.30 3.28 -18.93
CA VAL A 100 -9.61 3.99 -17.85
C VAL A 100 -10.60 4.70 -16.92
N TRP A 101 -11.58 5.46 -17.45
CA TRP A 101 -12.56 6.13 -16.59
C TRP A 101 -13.41 5.16 -15.78
N GLN A 102 -13.75 3.99 -16.35
CA GLN A 102 -14.48 2.94 -15.62
C GLN A 102 -13.63 2.31 -14.52
N ASN A 103 -12.33 2.12 -14.77
CA ASN A 103 -11.39 1.68 -13.75
C ASN A 103 -11.28 2.68 -12.61
N VAL A 104 -11.09 3.98 -12.89
CA VAL A 104 -10.96 5.02 -11.88
C VAL A 104 -12.23 5.15 -11.04
N ALA A 105 -13.40 5.19 -11.68
CA ALA A 105 -14.69 5.36 -10.99
C ALA A 105 -15.35 4.03 -10.58
N PHE A 106 -14.60 2.90 -10.62
CA PHE A 106 -15.15 1.56 -10.45
C PHE A 106 -16.01 1.40 -9.20
N GLN A 107 -15.51 1.89 -8.05
CA GLN A 107 -16.23 1.75 -6.77
C GLN A 107 -17.56 2.50 -6.78
N GLY A 108 -17.60 3.72 -7.32
CA GLY A 108 -18.85 4.51 -7.43
C GLY A 108 -19.88 3.87 -8.37
N LEU A 109 -19.38 3.25 -9.46
CA LEU A 109 -20.25 2.52 -10.40
C LEU A 109 -20.81 1.25 -9.77
N GLN A 110 -20.00 0.46 -9.07
CA GLN A 110 -20.41 -0.79 -8.42
C GLN A 110 -21.39 -0.56 -7.27
N ARG A 111 -21.22 0.53 -6.53
CA ARG A 111 -22.13 0.92 -5.45
C ARG A 111 -23.37 1.66 -5.94
N HIS A 112 -23.51 1.90 -7.24
CA HIS A 112 -24.59 2.69 -7.85
C HIS A 112 -24.72 4.10 -7.26
N THR A 113 -23.63 4.68 -6.76
CA THR A 113 -23.60 6.05 -6.21
C THR A 113 -23.35 7.11 -7.28
N LEU A 114 -22.88 6.70 -8.46
CA LEU A 114 -22.59 7.58 -9.60
C LEU A 114 -23.33 7.12 -10.86
N THR A 115 -23.88 8.05 -11.60
CA THR A 115 -24.27 7.83 -13.00
C THR A 115 -23.03 7.71 -13.88
N ARG A 116 -23.15 7.16 -15.09
CA ARG A 116 -22.03 7.04 -16.04
C ARG A 116 -21.38 8.39 -16.35
N ALA A 117 -22.16 9.45 -16.51
CA ALA A 117 -21.64 10.80 -16.76
C ALA A 117 -20.84 11.32 -15.57
N GLN A 118 -21.39 11.23 -14.35
CA GLN A 118 -20.69 11.62 -13.12
C GLN A 118 -19.41 10.81 -12.88
N ALA A 119 -19.42 9.51 -13.18
CA ALA A 119 -18.27 8.63 -13.06
C ALA A 119 -17.14 9.04 -14.02
N ARG A 120 -17.48 9.39 -15.28
CA ARG A 120 -16.51 9.85 -16.26
C ARG A 120 -15.93 11.22 -15.86
N ASP A 121 -16.77 12.16 -15.40
CA ASP A 121 -16.31 13.47 -14.92
C ASP A 121 -15.41 13.36 -13.69
N LEU A 122 -15.73 12.47 -12.74
CA LEU A 122 -14.87 12.15 -11.61
C LEU A 122 -13.51 11.63 -12.09
N ALA A 123 -13.53 10.66 -12.98
CA ALA A 123 -12.30 10.05 -13.49
C ALA A 123 -11.40 11.08 -14.19
N VAL A 124 -11.96 11.96 -15.01
CA VAL A 124 -11.18 13.03 -15.68
C VAL A 124 -10.50 13.95 -14.66
N ARG A 125 -11.21 14.34 -13.57
CA ARG A 125 -10.59 15.13 -12.50
C ARG A 125 -9.46 14.37 -11.81
N LYS A 126 -9.68 13.11 -11.43
CA LYS A 126 -8.67 12.29 -10.73
C LYS A 126 -7.47 11.94 -11.63
N LEU A 127 -7.67 11.82 -12.93
CA LEU A 127 -6.58 11.70 -13.90
C LEU A 127 -5.73 12.97 -13.97
N ALA A 128 -6.35 14.13 -13.88
CA ALA A 128 -5.63 15.41 -13.83
C ALA A 128 -4.78 15.52 -12.54
N ASP A 129 -5.28 15.04 -11.38
CA ASP A 129 -4.55 15.03 -10.11
C ASP A 129 -3.22 14.25 -10.21
N VAL A 130 -3.19 13.21 -11.05
CA VAL A 130 -1.99 12.38 -11.32
C VAL A 130 -1.24 12.78 -12.59
N GLY A 131 -1.56 13.96 -13.17
CA GLY A 131 -0.87 14.50 -14.33
C GLY A 131 -1.16 13.80 -15.65
N LEU A 132 -2.33 13.17 -15.79
CA LEU A 132 -2.80 12.59 -17.05
C LEU A 132 -3.83 13.50 -17.73
N LYS A 133 -3.81 13.51 -19.06
CA LYS A 133 -4.72 14.31 -19.88
C LYS A 133 -6.13 13.68 -19.93
N PRO A 134 -7.19 14.48 -20.17
CA PRO A 134 -8.56 13.98 -20.26
C PRO A 134 -8.79 12.88 -21.30
N GLU A 135 -8.03 12.90 -22.41
CA GLU A 135 -8.15 11.91 -23.49
C GLU A 135 -7.82 10.50 -23.05
N VAL A 136 -6.99 10.35 -21.98
CA VAL A 136 -6.63 9.05 -21.40
C VAL A 136 -7.84 8.33 -20.81
N ALA A 137 -8.88 9.09 -20.42
CA ALA A 137 -10.08 8.50 -19.82
C ALA A 137 -10.75 7.44 -20.69
N ASP A 138 -10.74 7.62 -21.99
CA ASP A 138 -11.44 6.73 -22.93
C ASP A 138 -10.56 5.58 -23.47
N MET A 139 -9.27 5.55 -23.09
CA MET A 139 -8.34 4.46 -23.45
C MET A 139 -8.65 3.16 -22.68
N MET A 140 -8.18 2.05 -23.23
CA MET A 140 -8.16 0.76 -22.55
C MET A 140 -6.79 0.53 -21.88
N PRO A 141 -6.71 -0.29 -20.81
CA PRO A 141 -5.45 -0.56 -20.09
C PRO A 141 -4.31 -1.01 -21.01
N VAL A 142 -4.60 -1.82 -22.03
CA VAL A 142 -3.62 -2.32 -23.02
C VAL A 142 -2.94 -1.21 -23.84
N GLU A 143 -3.54 -0.04 -23.91
CA GLU A 143 -3.01 1.12 -24.65
C GLU A 143 -2.10 2.00 -23.78
N LEU A 144 -1.99 1.70 -22.47
CA LEU A 144 -1.22 2.50 -21.52
C LEU A 144 0.26 2.06 -21.49
N SER A 145 1.16 3.02 -21.31
CA SER A 145 2.52 2.72 -20.87
C SER A 145 2.52 2.33 -19.39
N GLY A 146 3.57 1.62 -18.90
CA GLY A 146 3.66 1.21 -17.48
C GLY A 146 3.54 2.40 -16.50
N GLY A 147 4.15 3.55 -16.81
CA GLY A 147 4.01 4.76 -16.00
C GLY A 147 2.60 5.37 -16.05
N MET A 148 1.90 5.29 -17.18
CA MET A 148 0.49 5.71 -17.28
C MET A 148 -0.41 4.76 -16.49
N GLU A 149 -0.17 3.45 -16.58
CA GLU A 149 -0.92 2.43 -15.84
C GLU A 149 -0.85 2.67 -14.32
N LYS A 150 0.35 2.91 -13.78
CA LYS A 150 0.54 3.23 -12.36
C LYS A 150 -0.18 4.53 -11.96
N ARG A 151 -0.16 5.57 -12.80
CA ARG A 151 -0.89 6.81 -12.54
C ARG A 151 -2.41 6.59 -12.57
N VAL A 152 -2.93 5.80 -13.48
CA VAL A 152 -4.36 5.43 -13.52
C VAL A 152 -4.73 4.63 -12.27
N ALA A 153 -3.88 3.69 -11.84
CA ALA A 153 -4.08 2.93 -10.62
C ALA A 153 -4.07 3.83 -9.37
N LEU A 154 -3.20 4.86 -9.33
CA LEU A 154 -3.19 5.87 -8.27
C LEU A 154 -4.48 6.71 -8.32
N ALA A 155 -4.90 7.18 -9.51
CA ALA A 155 -6.17 7.90 -9.67
C ALA A 155 -7.37 7.09 -9.18
N ARG A 156 -7.39 5.77 -9.43
CA ARG A 156 -8.40 4.85 -8.89
C ARG A 156 -8.33 4.76 -7.36
N ALA A 157 -7.12 4.65 -6.81
CA ALA A 157 -6.93 4.55 -5.36
C ALA A 157 -7.43 5.80 -4.60
N ILE A 158 -7.32 6.99 -5.20
CA ILE A 158 -7.76 8.26 -4.60
C ILE A 158 -9.16 8.72 -5.06
N ALA A 159 -9.88 7.90 -5.85
CA ALA A 159 -11.12 8.34 -6.51
C ALA A 159 -12.26 8.66 -5.55
N THR A 160 -12.29 8.02 -4.40
CA THR A 160 -13.34 8.17 -3.38
C THR A 160 -12.92 9.06 -2.21
N ASP A 161 -11.82 9.81 -2.35
CA ASP A 161 -11.21 10.60 -1.27
C ASP A 161 -11.06 9.79 0.03
N PRO A 162 -10.35 8.66 -0.01
CA PRO A 162 -10.29 7.73 1.11
C PRO A 162 -9.48 8.28 2.29
N ASP A 163 -9.87 7.86 3.52
CA ASP A 163 -9.14 8.19 4.75
C ASP A 163 -7.84 7.39 4.90
N ILE A 164 -7.78 6.21 4.28
CA ILE A 164 -6.64 5.29 4.34
C ILE A 164 -6.28 4.87 2.92
N ILE A 165 -4.98 4.93 2.58
CA ILE A 165 -4.50 4.45 1.28
C ILE A 165 -3.39 3.42 1.50
N LEU A 166 -3.54 2.26 0.86
CA LEU A 166 -2.57 1.19 0.88
C LEU A 166 -1.82 1.11 -0.46
N PHE A 167 -0.51 0.98 -0.40
CA PHE A 167 0.35 0.86 -1.57
C PHE A 167 1.13 -0.45 -1.51
N ASP A 168 0.90 -1.34 -2.47
CA ASP A 168 1.62 -2.60 -2.62
C ASP A 168 2.61 -2.48 -3.78
N GLU A 169 3.91 -2.26 -3.45
CA GLU A 169 5.00 -2.14 -4.41
C GLU A 169 4.69 -1.12 -5.55
N PRO A 170 4.44 0.16 -5.23
CA PRO A 170 3.88 1.11 -6.19
C PRO A 170 4.78 1.41 -7.38
N THR A 171 6.11 1.34 -7.21
CA THR A 171 7.12 1.67 -8.23
C THR A 171 7.76 0.46 -8.89
N THR A 172 7.42 -0.75 -8.45
CA THR A 172 7.98 -1.99 -9.02
C THR A 172 7.70 -2.09 -10.51
N GLY A 173 8.76 -2.37 -11.29
CA GLY A 173 8.72 -2.52 -12.73
C GLY A 173 8.86 -1.21 -13.53
N LEU A 174 9.09 -0.09 -12.85
CA LEU A 174 9.39 1.20 -13.47
C LEU A 174 10.90 1.48 -13.48
N ASP A 175 11.33 2.32 -14.41
CA ASP A 175 12.67 2.90 -14.35
C ASP A 175 12.79 3.89 -13.17
N PRO A 176 14.01 4.20 -12.68
CA PRO A 176 14.19 5.05 -11.50
C PRO A 176 13.60 6.46 -11.62
N ILE A 177 13.58 7.05 -12.82
CA ILE A 177 13.03 8.40 -13.03
C ILE A 177 11.50 8.36 -12.91
N MET A 178 10.88 7.37 -13.54
CA MET A 178 9.44 7.18 -13.45
C MET A 178 9.02 6.78 -12.04
N GLY A 179 9.83 5.99 -11.33
CA GLY A 179 9.63 5.65 -9.91
C GLY A 179 9.54 6.91 -9.04
N ASP A 180 10.53 7.81 -9.12
CA ASP A 180 10.53 9.08 -8.38
C ASP A 180 9.29 9.95 -8.70
N ILE A 181 8.86 9.98 -9.96
CA ILE A 181 7.64 10.70 -10.35
C ILE A 181 6.40 10.12 -9.66
N ILE A 182 6.26 8.80 -9.60
CA ILE A 182 5.14 8.14 -8.93
C ILE A 182 5.19 8.39 -7.42
N ASP A 183 6.35 8.29 -6.79
CA ASP A 183 6.52 8.54 -5.36
C ASP A 183 6.12 9.98 -4.99
N ARG A 184 6.55 10.97 -5.78
CA ARG A 184 6.13 12.38 -5.60
C ARG A 184 4.64 12.59 -5.79
N LEU A 185 4.01 11.88 -6.73
CA LEU A 185 2.56 11.92 -6.92
C LEU A 185 1.83 11.29 -5.72
N ILE A 186 2.33 10.17 -5.18
CA ILE A 186 1.82 9.57 -3.95
C ILE A 186 1.86 10.59 -2.81
N VAL A 187 3.03 11.18 -2.54
CA VAL A 187 3.20 12.18 -1.47
C VAL A 187 2.27 13.37 -1.66
N LYS A 188 2.16 13.90 -2.88
CA LYS A 188 1.26 15.00 -3.19
C LYS A 188 -0.19 14.64 -2.88
N CYS A 189 -0.70 13.56 -3.49
CA CYS A 189 -2.11 13.17 -3.36
C CYS A 189 -2.49 12.82 -1.93
N THR A 190 -1.61 12.10 -1.19
CA THR A 190 -1.88 11.72 0.20
C THR A 190 -1.91 12.92 1.14
N LYS A 191 -1.01 13.90 0.95
CA LYS A 191 -1.00 15.16 1.71
C LYS A 191 -2.21 16.03 1.41
N GLU A 192 -2.62 16.15 0.15
CA GLU A 192 -3.81 16.91 -0.25
C GLU A 192 -5.09 16.32 0.34
N LEU A 193 -5.17 14.99 0.47
CA LEU A 193 -6.29 14.29 1.10
C LEU A 193 -6.22 14.26 2.63
N GLY A 194 -5.04 14.47 3.23
CA GLY A 194 -4.82 14.22 4.65
C GLY A 194 -4.97 12.74 5.03
N ALA A 195 -4.75 11.85 4.06
CA ALA A 195 -4.94 10.40 4.23
C ALA A 195 -3.81 9.77 5.04
N THR A 196 -4.16 8.76 5.83
CA THR A 196 -3.20 7.85 6.47
C THR A 196 -2.73 6.82 5.45
N THR A 197 -1.43 6.53 5.38
CA THR A 197 -0.94 5.58 4.39
C THR A 197 -0.12 4.45 4.99
N LEU A 198 -0.27 3.26 4.39
CA LEU A 198 0.60 2.13 4.63
C LEU A 198 1.10 1.61 3.28
N SER A 199 2.41 1.77 3.06
CA SER A 199 3.08 1.27 1.87
C SER A 199 3.93 0.05 2.20
N ILE A 200 4.00 -0.91 1.30
CA ILE A 200 5.01 -1.96 1.36
C ILE A 200 5.90 -1.87 0.13
N THR A 201 7.21 -1.92 0.34
CA THR A 201 8.18 -1.92 -0.76
C THR A 201 9.50 -2.55 -0.34
N HIS A 202 10.30 -2.93 -1.32
CA HIS A 202 11.71 -3.28 -1.15
C HIS A 202 12.65 -2.20 -1.71
N ASP A 203 12.10 -1.14 -2.31
CA ASP A 203 12.85 -0.02 -2.87
C ASP A 203 13.09 1.05 -1.78
N MET A 204 14.35 1.25 -1.43
CA MET A 204 14.75 2.21 -0.40
C MET A 204 14.63 3.66 -0.84
N ALA A 205 14.73 3.96 -2.15
CA ALA A 205 14.53 5.31 -2.67
C ALA A 205 13.06 5.73 -2.50
N SER A 206 12.13 4.85 -2.89
CA SER A 206 10.70 5.03 -2.66
C SER A 206 10.38 5.15 -1.16
N ALA A 207 10.93 4.24 -0.33
CA ALA A 207 10.68 4.26 1.11
C ALA A 207 11.05 5.61 1.74
N ARG A 208 12.23 6.15 1.43
CA ARG A 208 12.69 7.45 1.94
C ARG A 208 11.86 8.63 1.44
N THR A 209 11.31 8.54 0.22
CA THR A 209 10.51 9.62 -0.37
C THR A 209 9.10 9.67 0.21
N ILE A 210 8.49 8.51 0.43
CA ILE A 210 7.06 8.40 0.80
C ILE A 210 6.85 8.46 2.33
N ALA A 211 7.80 7.90 3.13
CA ALA A 211 7.58 7.63 4.53
C ALA A 211 7.81 8.83 5.45
N ASP A 212 6.95 9.00 6.45
CA ASP A 212 7.27 9.67 7.71
C ASP A 212 8.03 8.70 8.63
N ARG A 213 7.56 7.44 8.71
CA ARG A 213 8.17 6.37 9.49
C ARG A 213 8.34 5.10 8.67
N ILE A 214 9.46 4.43 8.86
CA ILE A 214 9.76 3.15 8.23
C ILE A 214 9.77 2.04 9.29
N ALA A 215 9.25 0.87 8.94
CA ALA A 215 9.34 -0.34 9.73
C ALA A 215 9.94 -1.46 8.89
N MET A 216 10.82 -2.29 9.46
CA MET A 216 11.39 -3.43 8.76
C MET A 216 10.77 -4.73 9.22
N LEU A 217 10.20 -5.46 8.24
CA LEU A 217 9.64 -6.80 8.44
C LEU A 217 10.67 -7.85 8.00
N TYR A 218 11.09 -8.69 8.95
CA TYR A 218 11.99 -9.81 8.69
C TYR A 218 11.51 -11.04 9.45
N ASP A 219 11.53 -12.20 8.81
CA ASP A 219 11.07 -13.49 9.37
C ASP A 219 9.73 -13.40 10.13
N GLY A 220 8.76 -12.69 9.55
CA GLY A 220 7.41 -12.55 10.11
C GLY A 220 7.27 -11.59 11.30
N LYS A 221 8.32 -10.86 11.66
CA LYS A 221 8.36 -9.92 12.80
C LYS A 221 8.81 -8.53 12.35
N LEU A 222 8.27 -7.49 12.96
CA LEU A 222 8.88 -6.16 12.87
C LEU A 222 10.11 -6.13 13.76
N ILE A 223 11.29 -6.04 13.14
CA ILE A 223 12.59 -6.06 13.83
C ILE A 223 13.14 -4.66 14.10
N TRP A 224 12.57 -3.65 13.45
CA TRP A 224 12.91 -2.25 13.63
C TRP A 224 11.77 -1.35 13.16
N GLN A 225 11.64 -0.18 13.78
CA GLN A 225 10.80 0.92 13.32
C GLN A 225 11.36 2.25 13.82
N GLY A 226 11.28 3.29 13.01
CA GLY A 226 11.80 4.62 13.33
C GLY A 226 11.43 5.65 12.27
N GLU A 227 11.73 6.93 12.53
CA GLU A 227 11.58 8.00 11.55
C GLU A 227 12.37 7.68 10.27
N ALA A 228 11.82 8.02 9.09
CA ALA A 228 12.48 7.73 7.82
C ALA A 228 13.88 8.35 7.73
N ALA A 229 14.07 9.53 8.32
CA ALA A 229 15.36 10.22 8.36
C ALA A 229 16.42 9.50 9.20
N SER A 230 16.04 8.67 10.16
CA SER A 230 16.96 7.99 11.08
C SER A 230 17.38 6.58 10.62
N ILE A 231 16.91 6.11 9.47
CA ILE A 231 17.14 4.73 9.04
C ILE A 231 18.63 4.42 8.79
N ASP A 232 19.39 5.39 8.32
CA ASP A 232 20.82 5.23 8.03
C ASP A 232 21.70 5.27 9.30
N GLU A 233 21.15 5.74 10.43
CA GLU A 233 21.85 5.88 11.71
C GLU A 233 21.50 4.75 12.70
N CYS A 234 20.71 3.77 12.27
CA CYS A 234 20.26 2.72 13.18
C CYS A 234 21.33 1.63 13.40
N ASP A 235 21.50 1.18 14.65
CA ASP A 235 22.48 0.14 15.03
C ASP A 235 22.01 -1.28 14.72
N ASN A 236 20.88 -1.46 13.97
CA ASN A 236 20.36 -2.78 13.66
C ASN A 236 21.06 -3.36 12.41
N PRO A 237 21.85 -4.46 12.54
CA PRO A 237 22.64 -5.00 11.44
C PRO A 237 21.80 -5.57 10.29
N TYR A 238 20.53 -5.97 10.53
CA TYR A 238 19.59 -6.39 9.48
C TYR A 238 19.14 -5.20 8.65
N VAL A 239 18.83 -4.08 9.30
CA VAL A 239 18.45 -2.83 8.63
C VAL A 239 19.62 -2.31 7.81
N ASP A 240 20.82 -2.21 8.40
CA ASP A 240 22.02 -1.76 7.71
C ASP A 240 22.33 -2.62 6.47
N GLN A 241 22.25 -3.94 6.57
CA GLN A 241 22.45 -4.83 5.43
C GLN A 241 21.43 -4.58 4.32
N PHE A 242 20.13 -4.47 4.70
CA PHE A 242 19.04 -4.33 3.73
C PHE A 242 19.10 -2.97 3.02
N VAL A 243 19.29 -1.89 3.78
CA VAL A 243 19.32 -0.51 3.28
C VAL A 243 20.48 -0.30 2.31
N ASN A 244 21.63 -0.89 2.62
CA ASN A 244 22.85 -0.76 1.79
C ASN A 244 22.97 -1.85 0.71
N GLY A 245 22.03 -2.77 0.61
CA GLY A 245 22.03 -3.84 -0.40
C GLY A 245 23.25 -4.75 -0.30
N ARG A 246 23.76 -5.04 0.91
CA ARG A 246 24.96 -5.85 1.10
C ARG A 246 24.61 -7.33 1.00
N ALA A 247 25.39 -8.09 0.21
CA ALA A 247 25.24 -9.54 0.09
C ALA A 247 25.60 -10.29 1.39
N GLU A 248 26.60 -9.77 2.11
CA GLU A 248 27.07 -10.34 3.38
C GLU A 248 26.37 -9.65 4.57
N GLY A 249 25.92 -10.46 5.55
CA GLY A 249 25.27 -9.97 6.76
C GLY A 249 24.34 -11.00 7.37
N PRO A 250 23.53 -10.60 8.38
CA PRO A 250 22.63 -11.51 9.10
C PRO A 250 21.47 -12.01 8.23
N ILE A 251 21.06 -11.29 7.17
CA ILE A 251 20.06 -11.74 6.22
C ILE A 251 20.72 -12.71 5.25
N GLN A 252 20.40 -14.01 5.39
CA GLN A 252 20.90 -15.04 4.48
C GLN A 252 19.85 -15.33 3.41
N MET A 253 20.19 -15.10 2.14
CA MET A 253 19.37 -15.51 1.02
C MET A 253 19.75 -16.95 0.66
N PRO A 254 18.78 -17.88 0.51
CA PRO A 254 19.08 -19.21 0.00
C PRO A 254 19.55 -19.07 -1.46
N VAL A 255 20.86 -19.15 -1.67
CA VAL A 255 21.44 -19.30 -2.99
C VAL A 255 21.20 -20.76 -3.37
N GLN A 256 20.21 -21.04 -4.23
CA GLN A 256 20.11 -22.36 -4.85
C GLN A 256 21.39 -22.53 -5.68
N ALA A 257 22.26 -23.42 -5.19
CA ALA A 257 23.32 -23.96 -6.02
C ALA A 257 22.64 -24.68 -7.20
N GLY A 258 22.87 -24.20 -8.42
CA GLY A 258 22.38 -24.75 -9.67
C GLY A 258 22.96 -26.15 -9.94
#